data_5a29a11c6882a80e2f8b69219feb5bfa
#
_entry.id   5a29a11c6882a80e2f8b69219feb5bfa
#
_cell.length_a   1.000
_cell.length_b   1.000
_cell.length_c   1.000
_cell.angle_alpha   90.00
_cell.angle_beta   90.00
_cell.angle_gamma   90.00
#
_symmetry.space_group_name_H-M   'P 1'
#
loop_
_entity.id
_entity.type
_entity.pdbx_description
1 polymer ?
#
loop_
_entity_poly.entity_id
_entity_poly.type
_entity_poly.pdbx_seq_one_letter_code
_entity_poly.pdbx_strand_id
1 'polypeptide(L)' 'MASLYTKVSLYLEANSKTWDDTKILLQDDGSGPYIKEWNIDGLAKPSDSQIA' A
#
# COMPACT_ATOMS: atom_id res chain seq x y z
N MET A 1 -12.54 4.80 -10.25
CA MET A 1 -12.02 4.66 -8.88
C MET A 1 -10.58 4.18 -8.92
N ALA A 2 -9.76 4.66 -8.01
CA ALA A 2 -8.37 4.24 -7.96
C ALA A 2 -8.24 2.82 -7.41
N SER A 3 -7.32 2.04 -7.95
CA SER A 3 -7.01 0.71 -7.43
C SER A 3 -6.25 0.83 -6.11
N LEU A 4 -6.16 -0.26 -5.36
CA LEU A 4 -5.36 -0.27 -4.14
C LEU A 4 -3.90 0.06 -4.44
N TYR A 5 -3.36 -0.46 -5.54
CA TYR A 5 -2.01 -0.15 -5.97
C TYR A 5 -1.81 1.36 -6.10
N THR A 6 -2.73 2.03 -6.79
CA THR A 6 -2.64 3.48 -6.99
C THR A 6 -2.71 4.23 -5.67
N LYS A 7 -3.62 3.82 -4.77
CA LYS A 7 -3.77 4.45 -3.46
C LYS A 7 -2.51 4.30 -2.62
N VAL A 8 -1.93 3.10 -2.60
CA VAL A 8 -0.70 2.86 -1.85
C VAL A 8 0.46 3.63 -2.46
N SER A 9 0.54 3.71 -3.79
CA SER A 9 1.58 4.49 -4.45
C SER A 9 1.52 5.96 -4.07
N LEU A 10 0.32 6.54 -4.02
CA LEU A 10 0.14 7.92 -3.61
C LEU A 10 0.54 8.14 -2.15
N TYR A 11 0.21 7.18 -1.29
CA TYR A 11 0.60 7.23 0.11
C TYR A 11 2.13 7.24 0.26
N LEU A 12 2.81 6.35 -0.47
CA LEU A 12 4.27 6.29 -0.48
C LEU A 12 4.87 7.60 -0.96
N GLU A 13 4.35 8.12 -2.06
CA GLU A 13 4.83 9.36 -2.65
C GLU A 13 4.69 10.53 -1.69
N ALA A 14 3.56 10.62 -1.01
CA ALA A 14 3.31 11.67 -0.01
C ALA A 14 4.29 11.60 1.16
N ASN A 15 4.89 10.45 1.39
CA ASN A 15 5.85 10.23 2.46
C ASN A 15 7.29 10.10 1.94
N SER A 16 7.53 10.51 0.71
CA SER A 16 8.86 10.47 0.06
C SER A 16 9.44 9.06 -0.04
N LYS A 17 8.57 8.07 -0.22
CA LYS A 17 8.96 6.68 -0.41
C LYS A 17 8.60 6.24 -1.82
N THR A 18 9.23 5.17 -2.29
CA THR A 18 8.94 4.59 -3.59
C THR A 18 8.42 3.16 -3.40
N TRP A 19 7.71 2.66 -4.41
CA TRP A 19 7.22 1.29 -4.40
C TRP A 19 8.39 0.31 -4.42
N ASP A 20 8.33 -0.70 -3.55
CA ASP A 20 9.35 -1.74 -3.48
C ASP A 20 8.66 -3.10 -3.43
N ASP A 21 8.73 -3.84 -4.54
CA ASP A 21 8.08 -5.14 -4.68
C ASP A 21 8.62 -6.18 -3.70
N THR A 22 9.83 -5.96 -3.16
CA THR A 22 10.42 -6.88 -2.20
C THR A 22 9.92 -6.63 -0.78
N LYS A 23 9.27 -5.49 -0.54
CA LYS A 23 8.82 -5.09 0.80
C LYS A 23 7.32 -4.95 0.91
N ILE A 24 6.63 -4.73 -0.20
CA ILE A 24 5.19 -4.54 -0.22
C ILE A 24 4.56 -5.64 -1.05
N LEU A 25 3.62 -6.37 -0.47
CA LEU A 25 2.87 -7.40 -1.18
C LEU A 25 1.38 -7.15 -1.03
N LEU A 26 0.70 -7.02 -2.16
CA LEU A 26 -0.75 -6.89 -2.21
C LEU A 26 -1.36 -8.22 -2.62
N GLN A 27 -2.54 -8.52 -2.13
CA GLN A 27 -3.25 -9.74 -2.47
C GLN A 27 -4.75 -9.46 -2.52
N ASP A 28 -5.45 -10.23 -3.37
CA ASP A 28 -6.90 -10.18 -3.48
C ASP A 28 -7.41 -11.61 -3.32
N ASP A 29 -8.19 -11.86 -2.28
CA ASP A 29 -8.72 -13.19 -1.98
C ASP A 29 -10.21 -13.33 -2.34
N GLY A 30 -10.72 -12.41 -3.15
CA GLY A 30 -12.12 -12.41 -3.55
C GLY A 30 -12.99 -11.44 -2.76
N SER A 31 -12.47 -10.92 -1.64
CA SER A 31 -13.17 -9.92 -0.83
C SER A 31 -12.69 -8.50 -1.15
N GLY A 32 -11.77 -8.39 -2.08
CA GLY A 32 -11.14 -7.13 -2.47
C GLY A 32 -9.65 -7.13 -2.15
N PRO A 33 -8.89 -6.26 -2.80
CA PRO A 33 -7.44 -6.22 -2.60
C PRO A 33 -7.08 -5.69 -1.21
N TYR A 34 -5.99 -6.21 -0.67
CA TYR A 34 -5.48 -5.77 0.63
C TYR A 34 -3.95 -5.88 0.65
N ILE A 35 -3.33 -5.21 1.62
CA ILE A 35 -1.88 -5.27 1.80
C ILE A 35 -1.57 -6.53 2.63
N LYS A 36 -0.93 -7.51 2.01
CA LYS A 36 -0.54 -8.75 2.68
C LYS A 36 0.73 -8.57 3.49
N GLU A 37 1.71 -7.86 2.94
CA GLU A 37 2.98 -7.61 3.62
C GLU A 37 3.37 -6.15 3.46
N TRP A 38 3.99 -5.61 4.50
CA TRP A 38 4.47 -4.24 4.50
C TRP A 38 5.74 -4.18 5.34
N ASN A 39 6.87 -3.92 4.69
CA ASN A 39 8.18 -3.88 5.35
C ASN A 39 8.96 -2.60 5.03
N ILE A 40 8.25 -1.49 4.82
CA ILE A 40 8.90 -0.22 4.52
C ILE A 40 9.46 0.38 5.80
N ASP A 41 10.76 0.63 5.82
CA ASP A 41 11.43 1.23 6.96
C ASP A 41 11.02 2.69 7.12
N GLY A 42 10.70 3.07 8.35
CA GLY A 42 10.36 4.45 8.67
C GLY A 42 8.96 4.88 8.28
N LEU A 43 8.14 3.97 7.76
CA LEU A 43 6.77 4.28 7.36
C LEU A 43 5.85 3.12 7.74
N ALA A 44 4.84 3.40 8.54
CA ALA A 44 3.89 2.38 8.97
C ALA A 44 2.91 2.04 7.84
N LYS A 45 2.39 0.81 7.87
CA LYS A 45 1.36 0.36 6.94
C LYS A 45 0.15 1.31 7.03
N PRO A 46 -0.34 1.80 5.89
CA PRO A 46 -1.50 2.69 5.92
C PRO A 46 -2.76 1.93 6.32
N SER A 47 -3.65 2.60 7.04
CA SER A 47 -4.98 2.06 7.34
C SER A 47 -5.90 2.32 6.16
N ASP A 48 -7.06 1.64 6.14
CA ASP A 48 -8.06 1.85 5.10
C ASP A 48 -8.49 3.32 5.01
N SER A 49 -8.53 4.00 6.14
CA SER A 49 -8.90 5.41 6.19
C SER A 49 -7.87 6.30 5.53
N GLN A 50 -6.61 5.93 5.59
CA GLN A 50 -5.52 6.73 5.03
C GLN A 50 -5.41 6.61 3.53
N ILE A 51 -5.90 5.53 2.96
CA ILE A 51 -5.81 5.27 1.52
C ILE A 51 -7.17 5.13 0.86
N ALA A 52 -8.22 5.41 1.58
CA ALA A 52 -9.59 5.32 1.06
C ALA A 52 -9.85 6.34 -0.06
#